data_effe9bf795b376f71706b20e8b5e9c81
#
_entry.id   effe9bf795b376f71706b20e8b5e9c81
#
_cell.length_a   1.000
_cell.length_b   1.000
_cell.length_c   1.000
_cell.angle_alpha   90.00
_cell.angle_beta   90.00
_cell.angle_gamma   90.00
#
_symmetry.space_group_name_H-M   'P 1'
#
loop_
_entity.id
_entity.type
_entity.pdbx_description
1 polymer ?
#
loop_
_entity_poly.entity_id
_entity_poly.type
_entity_poly.pdbx_seq_one_letter_code
_entity_poly.pdbx_strand_id
1 'polypeptide(L)'
;ENQTPFVTVKHLSAKQLNSIVIPLPALDIQHRISSVLDRASDLISLRKRQLAKLDELVKARFVEMFHDDYPIVSANFVCSHIVDCPHSTPKYDGIALAYPSIRTSEIKNGRIDWGSMKYVDYSEYLERTKRLVPIAGDIVYAREGTYGDCVILPAGSNFCLGQRTMLFRPDRNKCTSIYLHQVLRSDPVKQQADKSNAGSTVPHVNIADAKNFKFPLPPLKLQNQYGNFVEQIDKSRLTIQQSLAKLEVLKKALMQEYFG
;
A
#
# COMPACT_ATOMS: atom_id res chain seq x y z
N GLU A 1 2.84 1.83 -33.12
CA GLU A 1 3.95 2.67 -32.58
C GLU A 1 4.91 3.20 -33.65
N ASN A 2 5.01 2.55 -34.82
CA ASN A 2 5.96 2.93 -35.87
C ASN A 2 5.51 4.04 -36.84
N GLN A 3 4.31 4.63 -36.64
CA GLN A 3 3.72 5.59 -37.59
C GLN A 3 3.80 7.06 -37.17
N THR A 4 4.38 7.39 -36.03
CA THR A 4 4.52 8.77 -35.58
C THR A 4 5.96 9.24 -35.65
N PRO A 5 6.27 10.35 -36.38
CA PRO A 5 7.60 10.91 -36.41
C PRO A 5 8.02 11.39 -35.02
N PHE A 6 9.30 11.18 -34.68
CA PHE A 6 9.90 11.63 -33.43
C PHE A 6 10.02 13.17 -33.44
N VAL A 7 9.06 13.84 -32.85
CA VAL A 7 9.16 15.23 -32.38
C VAL A 7 8.88 15.17 -30.90
N THR A 8 9.32 16.15 -30.13
CA THR A 8 9.27 16.24 -28.64
C THR A 8 7.90 15.82 -28.01
N VAL A 9 6.83 15.76 -28.81
CA VAL A 9 5.51 15.20 -28.47
C VAL A 9 5.06 14.32 -29.64
N LYS A 10 4.72 13.06 -29.38
CA LYS A 10 4.15 12.15 -30.40
C LYS A 10 2.82 12.72 -30.87
N HIS A 11 2.73 13.10 -32.13
CA HIS A 11 1.56 13.71 -32.76
C HIS A 11 0.96 12.76 -33.78
N LEU A 12 -0.31 12.40 -33.63
CA LEU A 12 -1.05 11.65 -34.62
C LEU A 12 -1.81 12.66 -35.50
N SER A 13 -1.41 12.81 -36.78
CA SER A 13 -2.09 13.71 -37.72
C SER A 13 -3.41 13.10 -38.22
N ALA A 14 -4.34 13.97 -38.62
CA ALA A 14 -5.62 13.53 -39.23
C ALA A 14 -5.39 12.63 -40.47
N LYS A 15 -4.33 12.88 -41.28
CA LYS A 15 -3.97 12.07 -42.43
C LYS A 15 -3.55 10.64 -42.00
N GLN A 16 -2.77 10.52 -40.93
CA GLN A 16 -2.37 9.22 -40.38
C GLN A 16 -3.56 8.47 -39.79
N LEU A 17 -4.45 9.20 -39.08
CA LEU A 17 -5.66 8.60 -38.52
C LEU A 17 -6.57 8.03 -39.62
N ASN A 18 -6.77 8.78 -40.70
CA ASN A 18 -7.60 8.36 -41.83
C ASN A 18 -7.00 7.20 -42.66
N SER A 19 -5.70 6.92 -42.50
CA SER A 19 -5.01 5.81 -43.17
C SER A 19 -5.05 4.51 -42.36
N ILE A 20 -5.54 4.53 -41.13
CA ILE A 20 -5.64 3.33 -40.27
C ILE A 20 -6.80 2.46 -40.80
N VAL A 21 -6.44 1.26 -41.22
CA VAL A 21 -7.44 0.25 -41.63
C VAL A 21 -7.84 -0.54 -40.38
N ILE A 22 -9.14 -0.58 -40.11
CA ILE A 22 -9.72 -1.36 -39.01
C ILE A 22 -10.65 -2.44 -39.58
N PRO A 23 -10.71 -3.66 -38.99
CA PRO A 23 -11.71 -4.63 -39.35
C PRO A 23 -13.10 -4.10 -38.97
N LEU A 24 -14.06 -4.20 -39.90
CA LEU A 24 -15.43 -3.78 -39.70
C LEU A 24 -16.38 -4.99 -39.82
N PRO A 25 -16.65 -5.72 -38.73
CA PRO A 25 -17.59 -6.82 -38.74
C PRO A 25 -19.04 -6.37 -39.03
N ALA A 26 -19.94 -7.29 -39.33
CA ALA A 26 -21.37 -7.01 -39.44
C ALA A 26 -21.93 -6.42 -38.11
N LEU A 27 -22.99 -5.62 -38.18
CA LEU A 27 -23.52 -4.88 -37.06
C LEU A 27 -23.90 -5.76 -35.85
N ASP A 28 -24.49 -6.94 -36.12
CA ASP A 28 -24.82 -7.90 -35.07
C ASP A 28 -23.58 -8.40 -34.32
N ILE A 29 -22.49 -8.65 -35.04
CA ILE A 29 -21.21 -9.02 -34.45
C ILE A 29 -20.61 -7.84 -33.65
N GLN A 30 -20.68 -6.60 -34.15
CA GLN A 30 -20.24 -5.41 -33.41
C GLN A 30 -21.00 -5.26 -32.09
N HIS A 31 -22.34 -5.41 -32.11
CA HIS A 31 -23.18 -5.37 -30.90
C HIS A 31 -22.79 -6.47 -29.90
N ARG A 32 -22.51 -7.68 -30.39
CA ARG A 32 -22.09 -8.79 -29.54
C ARG A 32 -20.74 -8.52 -28.88
N ILE A 33 -19.75 -8.04 -29.65
CA ILE A 33 -18.42 -7.68 -29.12
C ILE A 33 -18.54 -6.59 -28.07
N SER A 34 -19.25 -5.48 -28.36
CA SER A 34 -19.49 -4.40 -27.41
C SER A 34 -20.10 -4.92 -26.12
N SER A 35 -21.19 -5.68 -26.21
CA SER A 35 -21.90 -6.25 -25.04
C SER A 35 -20.96 -7.10 -24.15
N VAL A 36 -20.09 -7.92 -24.74
CA VAL A 36 -19.15 -8.74 -23.97
C VAL A 36 -18.08 -7.89 -23.28
N LEU A 37 -17.51 -6.90 -23.99
CA LEU A 37 -16.48 -6.02 -23.44
C LEU A 37 -17.05 -5.09 -22.38
N ASP A 38 -18.29 -4.61 -22.54
CA ASP A 38 -19.00 -3.77 -21.55
C ASP A 38 -19.25 -4.58 -20.27
N ARG A 39 -19.76 -5.80 -20.37
CA ARG A 39 -19.92 -6.69 -19.20
C ARG A 39 -18.61 -6.93 -18.45
N ALA A 40 -17.51 -7.18 -19.19
CA ALA A 40 -16.19 -7.36 -18.56
C ALA A 40 -15.74 -6.07 -17.85
N SER A 41 -15.97 -4.90 -18.46
CA SER A 41 -15.63 -3.60 -17.89
C SER A 41 -16.47 -3.28 -16.65
N ASP A 42 -17.76 -3.59 -16.66
CA ASP A 42 -18.66 -3.40 -15.53
C ASP A 42 -18.27 -4.29 -14.35
N LEU A 43 -17.92 -5.56 -14.61
CA LEU A 43 -17.43 -6.46 -13.55
C LEU A 43 -16.13 -5.98 -12.95
N ILE A 44 -15.17 -5.50 -13.76
CA ILE A 44 -13.92 -4.91 -13.29
C ILE A 44 -14.22 -3.70 -12.40
N SER A 45 -15.09 -2.80 -12.85
CA SER A 45 -15.51 -1.62 -12.09
C SER A 45 -16.17 -2.00 -10.76
N LEU A 46 -17.06 -3.00 -10.78
CA LEU A 46 -17.71 -3.52 -9.58
C LEU A 46 -16.69 -4.07 -8.58
N ARG A 47 -15.71 -4.87 -9.02
CA ARG A 47 -14.66 -5.42 -8.14
C ARG A 47 -13.81 -4.30 -7.52
N LYS A 48 -13.43 -3.27 -8.28
CA LYS A 48 -12.71 -2.11 -7.76
C LYS A 48 -13.52 -1.36 -6.70
N ARG A 49 -14.81 -1.16 -6.92
CA ARG A 49 -15.71 -0.56 -5.91
C ARG A 49 -15.86 -1.43 -4.66
N GLN A 50 -15.93 -2.76 -4.80
CA GLN A 50 -15.97 -3.66 -3.65
C GLN A 50 -14.71 -3.56 -2.80
N LEU A 51 -13.51 -3.49 -3.42
CA LEU A 51 -12.26 -3.29 -2.68
C LEU A 51 -12.25 -1.97 -1.91
N ALA A 52 -12.71 -0.86 -2.51
CA ALA A 52 -12.83 0.43 -1.83
C ALA A 52 -13.81 0.37 -0.64
N LYS A 53 -14.94 -0.30 -0.81
CA LYS A 53 -15.92 -0.50 0.28
C LYS A 53 -15.36 -1.33 1.44
N LEU A 54 -14.49 -2.30 1.20
CA LEU A 54 -13.81 -3.03 2.29
C LEU A 54 -12.87 -2.10 3.08
N ASP A 55 -12.19 -1.15 2.44
CA ASP A 55 -11.36 -0.17 3.15
C ASP A 55 -12.20 0.79 4.01
N GLU A 56 -13.34 1.24 3.48
CA GLU A 56 -14.29 2.06 4.24
C GLU A 56 -14.85 1.29 5.44
N LEU A 57 -15.18 0.02 5.27
CA LEU A 57 -15.74 -0.84 6.33
C LEU A 57 -14.72 -1.05 7.47
N VAL A 58 -13.44 -1.26 7.16
CA VAL A 58 -12.39 -1.38 8.17
C VAL A 58 -12.26 -0.09 8.98
N LYS A 59 -12.30 1.08 8.32
CA LYS A 59 -12.25 2.39 9.00
C LYS A 59 -13.50 2.64 9.86
N ALA A 60 -14.68 2.36 9.33
CA ALA A 60 -15.95 2.53 10.07
C ALA A 60 -15.98 1.64 11.31
N ARG A 61 -15.56 0.37 11.18
CA ARG A 61 -15.49 -0.56 12.31
C ARG A 61 -14.49 -0.12 13.38
N PHE A 62 -13.37 0.47 12.97
CA PHE A 62 -12.40 1.05 13.90
C PHE A 62 -13.05 2.16 14.74
N VAL A 63 -13.71 3.11 14.08
CA VAL A 63 -14.41 4.22 14.78
C VAL A 63 -15.49 3.69 15.70
N GLU A 64 -16.31 2.75 15.23
CA GLU A 64 -17.40 2.15 16.02
C GLU A 64 -16.89 1.43 17.27
N MET A 65 -15.80 0.66 17.15
CA MET A 65 -15.27 -0.14 18.26
C MET A 65 -14.46 0.67 19.27
N PHE A 66 -13.92 1.82 18.88
CA PHE A 66 -12.97 2.59 19.70
C PHE A 66 -13.43 4.04 19.92
N HIS A 67 -14.75 4.24 20.02
CA HIS A 67 -15.35 5.55 20.28
C HIS A 67 -15.35 5.95 21.76
N ASP A 68 -15.16 5.00 22.68
CA ASP A 68 -15.15 5.26 24.12
C ASP A 68 -13.88 6.00 24.57
N ASP A 69 -13.95 6.59 25.76
CA ASP A 69 -12.80 7.24 26.39
C ASP A 69 -11.84 6.19 26.97
N TYR A 70 -10.75 5.96 26.26
CA TYR A 70 -9.64 5.12 26.72
C TYR A 70 -8.47 5.97 27.21
N PRO A 71 -7.62 5.43 28.11
CA PRO A 71 -6.39 6.12 28.51
C PRO A 71 -5.53 6.52 27.30
N ILE A 72 -5.11 7.78 27.28
CA ILE A 72 -4.22 8.29 26.24
C ILE A 72 -2.78 7.91 26.59
N VAL A 73 -2.12 7.24 25.67
CA VAL A 73 -0.74 6.79 25.82
C VAL A 73 0.15 7.30 24.68
N SER A 74 1.46 7.22 24.85
CA SER A 74 2.40 7.52 23.77
C SER A 74 2.74 6.25 22.96
N ALA A 75 3.17 6.42 21.71
CA ALA A 75 3.69 5.32 20.91
C ALA A 75 4.88 4.60 21.60
N ASN A 76 5.73 5.37 22.31
CA ASN A 76 6.84 4.82 23.07
C ASN A 76 6.40 3.91 24.23
N PHE A 77 5.21 4.11 24.79
CA PHE A 77 4.67 3.25 25.86
C PHE A 77 4.23 1.89 25.34
N VAL A 78 3.68 1.84 24.13
CA VAL A 78 3.11 0.62 23.53
C VAL A 78 4.08 -0.12 22.61
N CYS A 79 5.24 0.46 22.32
CA CYS A 79 6.26 -0.17 21.46
C CYS A 79 7.49 -0.58 22.30
N SER A 80 7.99 -1.77 22.06
CA SER A 80 9.29 -2.21 22.60
C SER A 80 10.47 -1.51 21.88
N HIS A 81 10.31 -1.21 20.59
CA HIS A 81 11.31 -0.51 19.79
C HIS A 81 10.63 0.46 18.81
N ILE A 82 11.20 1.65 18.67
CA ILE A 82 10.91 2.58 17.59
C ILE A 82 12.27 3.04 17.04
N VAL A 83 12.60 2.63 15.82
CA VAL A 83 13.92 2.85 15.22
C VAL A 83 13.82 3.50 13.86
N ASP A 84 14.82 4.32 13.55
CA ASP A 84 14.95 4.99 12.26
C ASP A 84 15.68 4.09 11.25
N CYS A 85 15.40 4.27 9.97
CA CYS A 85 16.17 3.65 8.90
C CYS A 85 17.62 4.18 8.88
N PRO A 86 18.58 3.45 8.30
CA PRO A 86 19.87 4.01 7.94
C PRO A 86 19.67 5.15 6.93
N HIS A 87 20.41 6.27 7.13
CA HIS A 87 20.27 7.48 6.29
C HIS A 87 20.96 7.36 4.92
N SER A 88 21.72 6.28 4.69
CA SER A 88 22.35 6.00 3.40
C SER A 88 21.33 5.45 2.38
N THR A 89 21.57 5.70 1.10
CA THR A 89 20.81 5.06 0.03
C THR A 89 21.17 3.57 -0.04
N PRO A 90 20.19 2.66 -0.02
CA PRO A 90 20.47 1.23 -0.18
C PRO A 90 21.13 0.93 -1.53
N LYS A 91 22.08 0.01 -1.55
CA LYS A 91 22.60 -0.57 -2.78
C LYS A 91 21.65 -1.67 -3.23
N TYR A 92 20.87 -1.39 -4.28
CA TYR A 92 19.89 -2.35 -4.78
C TYR A 92 20.57 -3.35 -5.71
N ASP A 93 20.30 -4.64 -5.46
CA ASP A 93 20.64 -5.72 -6.34
C ASP A 93 19.40 -6.13 -7.15
N GLY A 94 19.49 -6.04 -8.48
CA GLY A 94 18.38 -6.42 -9.38
C GLY A 94 18.20 -7.93 -9.54
N ILE A 95 19.10 -8.76 -8.99
CA ILE A 95 19.18 -10.20 -9.28
C ILE A 95 18.71 -11.05 -8.10
N ALA A 96 19.01 -10.65 -6.87
CA ALA A 96 18.71 -11.44 -5.69
C ALA A 96 17.39 -11.00 -5.03
N LEU A 97 16.30 -11.69 -5.26
CA LEU A 97 14.99 -11.41 -4.70
C LEU A 97 14.86 -11.82 -3.21
N ALA A 98 15.97 -11.89 -2.45
CA ALA A 98 15.96 -12.48 -1.11
C ALA A 98 15.65 -11.48 0.02
N TYR A 99 16.11 -10.22 -0.10
CA TYR A 99 16.01 -9.23 0.97
C TYR A 99 15.28 -7.98 0.50
N PRO A 100 13.94 -7.93 0.67
CA PRO A 100 13.16 -6.76 0.27
C PRO A 100 13.49 -5.55 1.14
N SER A 101 13.78 -4.41 0.49
CA SER A 101 14.06 -3.13 1.13
C SER A 101 12.86 -2.22 0.99
N ILE A 102 12.12 -2.04 2.09
CA ILE A 102 10.86 -1.29 2.08
C ILE A 102 11.11 0.21 2.25
N ARG A 103 10.70 1.01 1.26
CA ARG A 103 10.77 2.47 1.23
C ARG A 103 9.36 3.05 1.29
N THR A 104 9.25 4.37 1.31
CA THR A 104 7.96 5.08 1.23
C THR A 104 7.19 4.77 -0.06
N SER A 105 7.87 4.49 -1.17
CA SER A 105 7.26 4.14 -2.46
C SER A 105 6.51 2.80 -2.46
N GLU A 106 6.92 1.86 -1.61
CA GLU A 106 6.27 0.56 -1.45
C GLU A 106 5.13 0.58 -0.42
N ILE A 107 4.94 1.70 0.30
CA ILE A 107 3.87 1.88 1.28
C ILE A 107 2.71 2.61 0.60
N LYS A 108 1.60 1.90 0.34
CA LYS A 108 0.44 2.47 -0.35
C LYS A 108 -0.86 2.03 0.33
N ASN A 109 -1.60 2.99 0.86
CA ASN A 109 -2.91 2.76 1.48
C ASN A 109 -2.89 1.65 2.56
N GLY A 110 -1.84 1.64 3.40
CA GLY A 110 -1.66 0.67 4.47
C GLY A 110 -1.20 -0.72 4.02
N ARG A 111 -0.71 -0.87 2.79
CA ARG A 111 -0.29 -2.14 2.19
C ARG A 111 1.06 -2.04 1.50
N ILE A 112 1.72 -3.18 1.39
CA ILE A 112 2.97 -3.29 0.63
C ILE A 112 2.63 -3.38 -0.86
N ASP A 113 3.18 -2.47 -1.65
CA ASP A 113 3.19 -2.57 -3.11
C ASP A 113 4.39 -3.42 -3.54
N TRP A 114 4.14 -4.70 -3.73
CA TRP A 114 5.15 -5.65 -4.17
C TRP A 114 5.63 -5.40 -5.60
N GLY A 115 4.83 -4.73 -6.44
CA GLY A 115 5.19 -4.42 -7.83
C GLY A 115 6.33 -3.41 -7.97
N SER A 116 6.51 -2.54 -6.96
CA SER A 116 7.59 -1.55 -6.90
C SER A 116 8.74 -1.96 -5.96
N MET A 117 8.64 -3.14 -5.30
CA MET A 117 9.63 -3.59 -4.33
C MET A 117 11.02 -3.69 -4.92
N LYS A 118 11.99 -3.14 -4.20
CA LYS A 118 13.41 -3.31 -4.50
C LYS A 118 14.07 -4.24 -3.49
N TYR A 119 15.13 -4.88 -3.92
CA TYR A 119 15.83 -5.89 -3.14
C TYR A 119 17.29 -5.48 -2.97
N VAL A 120 17.89 -5.95 -1.89
CA VAL A 120 19.32 -5.76 -1.59
C VAL A 120 19.99 -7.13 -1.46
N ASP A 121 21.31 -7.17 -1.56
CA ASP A 121 22.09 -8.37 -1.27
C ASP A 121 22.20 -8.63 0.24
N TYR A 122 22.80 -9.75 0.61
CA TYR A 122 22.95 -10.13 2.02
C TYR A 122 23.85 -9.16 2.80
N SER A 123 24.88 -8.64 2.19
CA SER A 123 25.82 -7.72 2.86
C SER A 123 25.14 -6.38 3.19
N GLU A 124 24.39 -5.82 2.26
CA GLU A 124 23.59 -4.63 2.48
C GLU A 124 22.46 -4.86 3.49
N TYR A 125 21.80 -6.05 3.43
CA TYR A 125 20.81 -6.44 4.44
C TYR A 125 21.37 -6.43 5.85
N LEU A 126 22.54 -7.05 6.08
CA LEU A 126 23.21 -7.05 7.37
C LEU A 126 23.54 -5.63 7.85
N GLU A 127 24.03 -4.77 6.94
CA GLU A 127 24.33 -3.38 7.27
C GLU A 127 23.07 -2.63 7.70
N ARG A 128 21.96 -2.81 6.98
CA ARG A 128 20.70 -2.11 7.22
C ARG A 128 19.93 -2.61 8.43
N THR A 129 20.23 -3.82 8.88
CA THR A 129 19.58 -4.43 10.05
C THR A 129 20.42 -4.38 11.33
N LYS A 130 21.58 -3.73 11.31
CA LYS A 130 22.47 -3.61 12.50
C LYS A 130 21.79 -3.05 13.74
N ARG A 131 20.86 -2.09 13.57
CA ARG A 131 20.14 -1.49 14.71
C ARG A 131 19.05 -2.39 15.25
N LEU A 132 18.31 -3.00 14.34
CA LEU A 132 17.21 -3.92 14.64
C LEU A 132 16.89 -4.74 13.39
N VAL A 133 16.81 -6.04 13.54
CA VAL A 133 16.29 -6.95 12.50
C VAL A 133 14.77 -6.86 12.50
N PRO A 134 14.12 -6.40 11.38
CA PRO A 134 12.67 -6.39 11.29
C PRO A 134 12.08 -7.80 11.35
N ILE A 135 10.95 -7.95 12.03
CA ILE A 135 10.23 -9.22 12.16
C ILE A 135 8.77 -9.09 11.75
N ALA A 136 8.10 -10.21 11.54
CA ALA A 136 6.67 -10.24 11.27
C ALA A 136 5.85 -9.54 12.38
N GLY A 137 4.95 -8.65 11.99
CA GLY A 137 4.15 -7.84 12.89
C GLY A 137 4.77 -6.48 13.24
N ASP A 138 6.02 -6.21 12.87
CA ASP A 138 6.57 -4.86 12.93
C ASP A 138 5.82 -3.95 11.93
N ILE A 139 5.74 -2.67 12.24
CA ILE A 139 5.09 -1.68 11.39
C ILE A 139 6.16 -0.77 10.81
N VAL A 140 6.22 -0.67 9.48
CA VAL A 140 7.08 0.29 8.78
C VAL A 140 6.25 1.50 8.40
N TYR A 141 6.66 2.67 8.90
CA TYR A 141 5.98 3.94 8.74
C TYR A 141 6.77 4.84 7.79
N ALA A 142 6.06 5.45 6.83
CA ALA A 142 6.62 6.45 5.93
C ALA A 142 6.78 7.78 6.68
N ARG A 143 8.01 8.26 6.84
CA ARG A 143 8.30 9.51 7.56
C ARG A 143 8.41 10.75 6.65
N GLU A 144 8.49 10.56 5.33
CA GLU A 144 8.57 11.62 4.31
C GLU A 144 7.70 11.25 3.10
N GLY A 145 7.34 12.24 2.29
CA GLY A 145 6.52 12.04 1.10
C GLY A 145 5.08 11.67 1.45
N THR A 146 4.76 10.39 1.42
CA THR A 146 3.46 9.84 1.87
C THR A 146 3.41 9.64 3.38
N TYR A 147 4.01 10.56 4.18
CA TYR A 147 4.05 10.42 5.63
C TYR A 147 2.65 10.24 6.23
N GLY A 148 2.59 9.48 7.31
CA GLY A 148 1.32 9.08 7.92
C GLY A 148 0.74 7.78 7.35
N ASP A 149 1.33 7.19 6.30
CA ASP A 149 0.99 5.83 5.88
C ASP A 149 2.01 4.81 6.41
N CYS A 150 1.57 3.61 6.65
CA CYS A 150 2.43 2.54 7.18
C CYS A 150 1.91 1.16 6.79
N VAL A 151 2.74 0.14 6.96
CA VAL A 151 2.42 -1.25 6.65
C VAL A 151 2.87 -2.18 7.75
N ILE A 152 2.16 -3.29 7.94
CA ILE A 152 2.58 -4.39 8.82
C ILE A 152 3.45 -5.34 7.99
N LEU A 153 4.63 -5.69 8.52
CA LEU A 153 5.50 -6.68 7.88
C LEU A 153 4.90 -8.08 7.99
N PRO A 154 4.72 -8.78 6.87
CA PRO A 154 4.25 -10.16 6.87
C PRO A 154 5.36 -11.12 7.29
N ALA A 155 4.97 -12.36 7.62
CA ALA A 155 5.91 -13.46 7.80
C ALA A 155 6.49 -13.94 6.46
N GLY A 156 7.61 -14.64 6.50
CA GLY A 156 8.18 -15.33 5.32
C GLY A 156 9.15 -14.52 4.47
N SER A 157 9.49 -13.29 4.90
CA SER A 157 10.49 -12.46 4.19
C SER A 157 11.40 -11.73 5.18
N ASN A 158 12.66 -11.61 4.81
CA ASN A 158 13.68 -10.90 5.60
C ASN A 158 13.78 -9.45 5.13
N PHE A 159 12.93 -8.57 5.66
CA PHE A 159 12.89 -7.17 5.29
C PHE A 159 14.05 -6.37 5.89
N CYS A 160 14.49 -5.34 5.16
CA CYS A 160 15.25 -4.24 5.73
C CYS A 160 14.55 -2.90 5.45
N LEU A 161 14.90 -1.86 6.25
CA LEU A 161 14.35 -0.53 6.06
C LEU A 161 15.06 0.17 4.89
N GLY A 162 14.27 0.63 3.93
CA GLY A 162 14.68 1.58 2.92
C GLY A 162 14.78 3.00 3.48
N GLN A 163 15.12 3.98 2.62
CA GLN A 163 15.17 5.38 3.03
C GLN A 163 13.80 5.93 3.42
N ARG A 164 13.82 6.92 4.32
CA ARG A 164 12.64 7.72 4.71
C ARG A 164 11.54 6.92 5.39
N THR A 165 11.92 5.83 6.04
CA THR A 165 11.03 4.99 6.83
C THR A 165 11.51 4.88 8.27
N MET A 166 10.61 4.52 9.17
CA MET A 166 10.94 4.11 10.53
C MET A 166 10.13 2.87 10.90
N LEU A 167 10.59 2.13 11.89
CA LEU A 167 9.96 0.90 12.34
C LEU A 167 9.41 1.07 13.73
N PHE A 168 8.18 0.64 13.94
CA PHE A 168 7.53 0.48 15.22
C PHE A 168 7.35 -1.02 15.51
N ARG A 169 7.90 -1.50 16.61
CA ARG A 169 7.67 -2.86 17.13
C ARG A 169 6.75 -2.79 18.32
N PRO A 170 5.48 -3.17 18.18
CA PRO A 170 4.55 -3.15 19.31
C PRO A 170 4.98 -4.15 20.39
N ASP A 171 4.82 -3.77 21.65
CA ASP A 171 4.81 -4.69 22.77
C ASP A 171 3.48 -5.45 22.76
N ARG A 172 3.52 -6.72 22.39
CA ARG A 172 2.31 -7.55 22.21
C ARG A 172 1.50 -7.74 23.51
N ASN A 173 2.08 -7.44 24.66
CA ASN A 173 1.35 -7.44 25.95
C ASN A 173 0.53 -6.15 26.15
N LYS A 174 0.70 -5.13 25.31
CA LYS A 174 0.02 -3.84 25.41
C LYS A 174 -0.78 -3.50 24.17
N CYS A 175 -0.22 -3.77 22.99
CA CYS A 175 -0.79 -3.31 21.73
C CYS A 175 -0.61 -4.35 20.61
N THR A 176 -1.68 -4.60 19.86
CA THR A 176 -1.61 -5.45 18.66
C THR A 176 -1.09 -4.66 17.45
N SER A 177 -0.41 -5.34 16.54
CA SER A 177 0.10 -4.71 15.29
C SER A 177 -1.05 -4.12 14.46
N ILE A 178 -2.19 -4.79 14.38
CA ILE A 178 -3.35 -4.34 13.58
C ILE A 178 -3.96 -3.06 14.18
N TYR A 179 -4.11 -3.00 15.51
CA TYR A 179 -4.60 -1.79 16.16
C TYR A 179 -3.63 -0.62 15.97
N LEU A 180 -2.34 -0.82 16.27
CA LEU A 180 -1.31 0.21 16.13
C LEU A 180 -1.19 0.71 14.68
N HIS A 181 -1.23 -0.18 13.71
CA HIS A 181 -1.24 0.17 12.28
C HIS A 181 -2.40 1.11 11.94
N GLN A 182 -3.62 0.81 12.41
CA GLN A 182 -4.77 1.67 12.12
C GLN A 182 -4.68 3.01 12.84
N VAL A 183 -4.19 3.02 14.08
CA VAL A 183 -3.99 4.26 14.85
C VAL A 183 -2.95 5.17 14.20
N LEU A 184 -1.80 4.64 13.80
CA LEU A 184 -0.74 5.42 13.16
C LEU A 184 -1.18 6.08 11.85
N ARG A 185 -2.21 5.52 11.19
CA ARG A 185 -2.82 6.04 9.96
C ARG A 185 -4.04 6.91 10.20
N SER A 186 -4.46 7.08 11.44
CA SER A 186 -5.63 7.88 11.80
C SER A 186 -5.38 9.39 11.66
N ASP A 187 -6.44 10.15 11.40
CA ASP A 187 -6.36 11.60 11.28
C ASP A 187 -5.80 12.29 12.54
N PRO A 188 -6.16 11.87 13.79
CA PRO A 188 -5.56 12.46 14.99
C PRO A 188 -4.05 12.31 15.08
N VAL A 189 -3.48 11.16 14.67
CA VAL A 189 -2.02 10.95 14.68
C VAL A 189 -1.37 11.71 13.51
N LYS A 190 -2.01 11.73 12.34
CA LYS A 190 -1.55 12.53 11.21
C LYS A 190 -1.49 14.03 11.54
N GLN A 191 -2.50 14.58 12.22
CA GLN A 191 -2.49 15.96 12.69
C GLN A 191 -1.34 16.25 13.67
N GLN A 192 -0.91 15.27 14.49
CA GLN A 192 0.27 15.42 15.33
C GLN A 192 1.56 15.49 14.49
N ALA A 193 1.65 14.64 13.47
CA ALA A 193 2.77 14.70 12.51
C ALA A 193 2.79 16.03 11.73
N ASP A 194 1.63 16.55 11.30
CA ASP A 194 1.51 17.85 10.63
C ASP A 194 1.99 19.01 11.50
N LYS A 195 1.64 19.02 12.80
CA LYS A 195 2.09 20.05 13.74
C LYS A 195 3.60 20.06 13.94
N SER A 196 4.24 18.89 13.97
CA SER A 196 5.69 18.76 14.06
C SER A 196 6.42 19.30 12.82
N ASN A 197 5.72 19.40 11.69
CA ASN A 197 6.26 19.87 10.41
C ASN A 197 5.99 21.35 10.13
N ALA A 198 5.31 22.07 11.02
CA ALA A 198 5.00 23.49 10.83
C ALA A 198 6.28 24.33 10.63
N GLY A 199 6.44 24.92 9.43
CA GLY A 199 7.63 25.72 9.07
C GLY A 199 8.74 24.96 8.33
N SER A 200 8.59 23.65 8.06
CA SER A 200 9.55 22.89 7.26
C SER A 200 9.23 22.96 5.77
N THR A 201 10.25 23.18 4.92
CA THR A 201 10.12 23.18 3.46
C THR A 201 9.79 21.77 2.90
N VAL A 202 10.23 20.73 3.61
CA VAL A 202 9.92 19.32 3.28
C VAL A 202 9.34 18.68 4.52
N PRO A 203 8.04 18.35 4.54
CA PRO A 203 7.42 17.69 5.67
C PRO A 203 8.08 16.34 5.96
N HIS A 204 8.58 16.16 7.19
CA HIS A 204 9.11 14.88 7.64
C HIS A 204 8.86 14.68 9.13
N VAL A 205 8.60 13.45 9.53
CA VAL A 205 8.44 13.08 10.94
C VAL A 205 9.77 12.60 11.47
N ASN A 206 10.27 13.22 12.53
CA ASN A 206 11.46 12.74 13.22
C ASN A 206 11.10 11.66 14.27
N ILE A 207 12.13 10.90 14.70
CA ILE A 207 11.92 9.77 15.63
C ILE A 207 11.41 10.21 17.00
N ALA A 208 11.79 11.40 17.46
CA ALA A 208 11.38 11.92 18.77
C ALA A 208 9.88 12.26 18.76
N ASP A 209 9.39 12.89 17.68
CA ASP A 209 7.97 13.17 17.52
C ASP A 209 7.15 11.89 17.38
N ALA A 210 7.65 10.95 16.58
CA ALA A 210 6.99 9.66 16.39
C ALA A 210 6.84 8.86 17.70
N LYS A 211 7.84 8.89 18.57
CA LYS A 211 7.77 8.30 19.92
C LYS A 211 6.69 8.96 20.80
N ASN A 212 6.43 10.23 20.58
CA ASN A 212 5.47 11.01 21.34
C ASN A 212 4.07 11.06 20.75
N PHE A 213 3.79 10.39 19.64
CA PHE A 213 2.43 10.27 19.13
C PHE A 213 1.50 9.73 20.20
N LYS A 214 0.42 10.46 20.46
CA LYS A 214 -0.56 10.15 21.49
C LYS A 214 -1.84 9.62 20.87
N PHE A 215 -2.37 8.57 21.46
CA PHE A 215 -3.62 7.96 21.02
C PHE A 215 -4.26 7.15 22.16
N PRO A 216 -5.58 6.88 22.10
CA PRO A 216 -6.25 6.03 23.08
C PRO A 216 -5.72 4.59 23.01
N LEU A 217 -5.69 3.91 24.16
CA LEU A 217 -5.28 2.50 24.27
C LEU A 217 -6.43 1.67 24.86
N PRO A 218 -7.25 1.03 24.02
CA PRO A 218 -8.30 0.14 24.47
C PRO A 218 -7.71 -1.19 24.98
N PRO A 219 -8.48 -1.97 25.78
CA PRO A 219 -8.05 -3.29 26.24
C PRO A 219 -7.65 -4.23 25.10
N LEU A 220 -6.64 -5.07 25.32
CA LEU A 220 -6.16 -6.05 24.33
C LEU A 220 -7.27 -6.96 23.78
N LYS A 221 -8.25 -7.32 24.62
CA LYS A 221 -9.41 -8.12 24.19
C LYS A 221 -10.14 -7.45 23.02
N LEU A 222 -10.38 -6.14 23.12
CA LEU A 222 -11.08 -5.38 22.09
C LEU A 222 -10.20 -5.17 20.84
N GLN A 223 -8.90 -4.92 21.04
CA GLN A 223 -7.94 -4.86 19.93
C GLN A 223 -7.89 -6.18 19.15
N ASN A 224 -7.91 -7.34 19.84
CA ASN A 224 -7.94 -8.65 19.20
C ASN A 224 -9.25 -8.91 18.45
N GLN A 225 -10.40 -8.48 18.97
CA GLN A 225 -11.67 -8.58 18.26
C GLN A 225 -11.63 -7.78 16.95
N TYR A 226 -11.08 -6.58 16.99
CA TYR A 226 -10.86 -5.77 15.78
C TYR A 226 -9.88 -6.46 14.81
N GLY A 227 -8.79 -7.02 15.33
CA GLY A 227 -7.84 -7.79 14.54
C GLY A 227 -8.48 -8.95 13.77
N ASN A 228 -9.29 -9.76 14.45
CA ASN A 228 -10.03 -10.86 13.84
C ASN A 228 -10.99 -10.38 12.73
N PHE A 229 -11.65 -9.24 12.94
CA PHE A 229 -12.49 -8.63 11.92
C PHE A 229 -11.68 -8.22 10.69
N VAL A 230 -10.55 -7.52 10.87
CA VAL A 230 -9.68 -7.08 9.77
C VAL A 230 -9.14 -8.29 8.99
N GLU A 231 -8.73 -9.36 9.66
CA GLU A 231 -8.26 -10.58 9.01
C GLU A 231 -9.35 -11.24 8.14
N GLN A 232 -10.61 -11.24 8.56
CA GLN A 232 -11.73 -11.74 7.75
C GLN A 232 -11.95 -10.86 6.51
N ILE A 233 -11.87 -9.55 6.66
CA ILE A 233 -11.95 -8.61 5.54
C ILE A 233 -10.79 -8.84 4.55
N ASP A 234 -9.58 -9.06 5.03
CA ASP A 234 -8.42 -9.30 4.17
C ASP A 234 -8.51 -10.64 3.40
N LYS A 235 -9.10 -11.68 3.97
CA LYS A 235 -9.43 -12.91 3.23
C LYS A 235 -10.42 -12.64 2.09
N SER A 236 -11.47 -11.88 2.35
CA SER A 236 -12.46 -11.48 1.34
C SER A 236 -11.81 -10.63 0.24
N ARG A 237 -10.93 -9.70 0.62
CA ARG A 237 -10.16 -8.85 -0.27
C ARG A 237 -9.31 -9.69 -1.24
N LEU A 238 -8.56 -10.66 -0.74
CA LEU A 238 -7.72 -11.53 -1.56
C LEU A 238 -8.55 -12.21 -2.66
N THR A 239 -9.71 -12.73 -2.32
CA THR A 239 -10.62 -13.37 -3.29
C THR A 239 -11.08 -12.38 -4.37
N ILE A 240 -11.43 -11.15 -3.98
CA ILE A 240 -11.86 -10.11 -4.92
C ILE A 240 -10.69 -9.68 -5.82
N GLN A 241 -9.48 -9.52 -5.29
CA GLN A 241 -8.28 -9.18 -6.05
C GLN A 241 -7.94 -10.27 -7.09
N GLN A 242 -8.02 -11.53 -6.71
CA GLN A 242 -7.82 -12.65 -7.65
C GLN A 242 -8.86 -12.64 -8.77
N SER A 243 -10.14 -12.37 -8.43
CA SER A 243 -11.21 -12.24 -9.42
C SER A 243 -10.95 -11.04 -10.35
N LEU A 244 -10.53 -9.89 -9.81
CA LEU A 244 -10.21 -8.70 -10.60
C LEU A 244 -9.07 -8.98 -11.59
N ALA A 245 -7.98 -9.59 -11.13
CA ALA A 245 -6.85 -9.94 -11.99
C ALA A 245 -7.26 -10.87 -13.15
N LYS A 246 -8.09 -11.88 -12.87
CA LYS A 246 -8.63 -12.78 -13.92
C LYS A 246 -9.49 -12.03 -14.94
N LEU A 247 -10.33 -11.09 -14.48
CA LEU A 247 -11.19 -10.29 -15.37
C LEU A 247 -10.36 -9.33 -16.24
N GLU A 248 -9.28 -8.73 -15.71
CA GLU A 248 -8.39 -7.87 -16.49
C GLU A 248 -7.65 -8.67 -17.58
N VAL A 249 -7.17 -9.88 -17.25
CA VAL A 249 -6.57 -10.79 -18.23
C VAL A 249 -7.59 -11.21 -19.31
N LEU A 250 -8.80 -11.57 -18.89
CA LEU A 250 -9.86 -11.95 -19.82
C LEU A 250 -10.20 -10.80 -20.76
N LYS A 251 -10.38 -9.58 -20.23
CA LYS A 251 -10.66 -8.40 -21.06
C LYS A 251 -9.55 -8.15 -22.09
N LYS A 252 -8.28 -8.29 -21.68
CA LYS A 252 -7.14 -8.15 -22.59
C LYS A 252 -7.15 -9.22 -23.68
N ALA A 253 -7.45 -10.47 -23.35
CA ALA A 253 -7.54 -11.55 -24.33
C ALA A 253 -8.69 -11.32 -25.33
N LEU A 254 -9.86 -10.89 -24.87
CA LEU A 254 -10.99 -10.53 -25.74
C LEU A 254 -10.66 -9.35 -26.66
N MET A 255 -9.98 -8.34 -26.17
CA MET A 255 -9.52 -7.22 -27.00
C MET A 255 -8.54 -7.69 -28.09
N GLN A 256 -7.64 -8.62 -27.76
CA GLN A 256 -6.70 -9.19 -28.72
C GLN A 256 -7.42 -10.08 -29.75
N GLU A 257 -8.42 -10.85 -29.32
CA GLU A 257 -9.21 -11.71 -30.21
C GLU A 257 -10.04 -10.90 -31.21
N TYR A 258 -10.64 -9.80 -30.78
CA TYR A 258 -11.57 -9.03 -31.61
C TYR A 258 -10.88 -7.95 -32.45
N PHE A 259 -9.71 -7.46 -32.04
CA PHE A 259 -9.08 -6.28 -32.66
C PHE A 259 -7.58 -6.47 -32.95
N GLY A 260 -6.95 -7.55 -32.50
CA GLY A 260 -5.53 -7.89 -32.75
C GLY A 260 -5.40 -8.76 -33.94
#